data_b87a5f92894a4f7641dc3e2b30989a65
#
_entry.id   b87a5f92894a4f7641dc3e2b30989a65
#
_cell.length_a   1.000
_cell.length_b   1.000
_cell.length_c   1.000
_cell.angle_alpha   90.00
_cell.angle_beta   90.00
_cell.angle_gamma   90.00
#
_symmetry.space_group_name_H-M   'P 1'
#
loop_
_entity.id
_entity.type
_entity.pdbx_description
1 polymer ?
#
loop_
_entity_poly.entity_id
_entity_poly.type
_entity_poly.pdbx_seq_one_letter_code
_entity_poly.pdbx_strand_id
1 'polypeptide(L)'
;MRKTKIICTLGPSTDKDGVLEELVKEGMNVARFNFSHGLHDEQKGRIDKLKEIRTRLNKPVAALLDTKGPEIRIREFENGKVTLKEGQEFTLTTEEIVGNEKIVSVTYKDLYKDVKPGNSILIDDGLIGLEVKKIKGQDIICKVVNGGVLGNKKGVNLPGVEVNMPFISPKDHDDILFGIKEGYDFIAASFTRTAADVKEIRDILEKNGGHDIKIIAKIENQQGVDNIDSIIEAADGIMIARGDMGVEIPLEDVPVIQKDIIAKVYSAGKQVITATQMLDSMIKNPRPTRAETTDVANAIYQVPVRLCCLVKPLQVNTQLKRLKTMVKIAVRTEADVDYNKQFSTSSKDHATNVTTAISHATCMTAIDLNAKAIIAVTRSGNTARMVSKYRPGCQIIACTPDERTWRQMNLIWGVTPLLTKEEYSMEILLLHATEAAEEKGYVKEGDIVVLTVGVPLGHPGNTNLLKATVVGKY
;
A
#
# COMPACT_ATOMS: atom_id res chain seq x y z
N MET A 1 8.01 19.58 7.89
CA MET A 1 7.34 18.29 8.24
C MET A 1 7.26 17.43 6.97
N ARG A 2 7.49 16.12 7.03
CA ARG A 2 7.44 15.22 5.88
C ARG A 2 6.00 14.96 5.42
N LYS A 3 5.72 15.12 4.14
CA LYS A 3 4.42 14.88 3.51
C LYS A 3 4.26 13.43 3.01
N THR A 4 5.33 12.83 2.49
CA THR A 4 5.39 11.44 2.04
C THR A 4 5.18 10.48 3.21
N LYS A 5 4.35 9.46 3.02
CA LYS A 5 4.05 8.45 4.03
C LYS A 5 4.89 7.20 3.81
N ILE A 6 5.33 6.57 4.90
CA ILE A 6 6.20 5.38 4.85
C ILE A 6 5.51 4.22 5.54
N ILE A 7 5.46 3.09 4.85
CA ILE A 7 4.92 1.82 5.33
C ILE A 7 6.10 0.91 5.63
N CYS A 8 6.17 0.33 6.83
CA CYS A 8 7.20 -0.63 7.20
C CYS A 8 6.59 -2.00 7.45
N THR A 9 7.17 -3.05 6.86
CA THR A 9 6.75 -4.42 7.12
C THR A 9 7.32 -4.92 8.45
N LEU A 10 6.45 -5.48 9.29
CA LEU A 10 6.84 -6.13 10.53
C LEU A 10 7.21 -7.60 10.28
N GLY A 11 8.09 -8.13 11.10
CA GLY A 11 8.56 -9.51 11.03
C GLY A 11 9.61 -9.78 12.12
N PRO A 12 10.26 -10.96 12.12
CA PRO A 12 11.17 -11.38 13.19
C PRO A 12 12.27 -10.38 13.56
N SER A 13 12.71 -9.56 12.60
CA SER A 13 13.71 -8.52 12.87
C SER A 13 13.14 -7.31 13.63
N THR A 14 11.83 -7.07 13.59
CA THR A 14 11.15 -6.01 14.36
C THR A 14 10.63 -6.49 15.70
N ASP A 15 10.62 -7.81 15.94
CA ASP A 15 10.14 -8.40 17.19
C ASP A 15 11.11 -8.17 18.35
N LYS A 16 12.36 -7.79 18.05
CA LYS A 16 13.38 -7.44 19.04
C LYS A 16 12.99 -6.20 19.83
N ASP A 17 13.39 -6.19 21.11
CA ASP A 17 13.02 -5.11 22.03
C ASP A 17 13.46 -3.73 21.55
N GLY A 18 12.55 -2.76 21.67
CA GLY A 18 12.74 -1.37 21.30
C GLY A 18 12.65 -1.07 19.81
N VAL A 19 12.80 -2.05 18.90
CA VAL A 19 12.88 -1.79 17.46
C VAL A 19 11.57 -1.22 16.90
N LEU A 20 10.43 -1.81 17.25
CA LEU A 20 9.13 -1.32 16.78
C LEU A 20 8.86 0.10 17.28
N GLU A 21 9.19 0.38 18.54
CA GLU A 21 9.05 1.72 19.10
C GLU A 21 9.92 2.76 18.39
N GLU A 22 11.18 2.41 18.08
CA GLU A 22 12.07 3.29 17.31
C GLU A 22 11.54 3.53 15.88
N LEU A 23 10.96 2.53 15.21
CA LEU A 23 10.33 2.71 13.91
C LEU A 23 9.17 3.71 13.98
N VAL A 24 8.34 3.65 15.04
CA VAL A 24 7.24 4.59 15.27
C VAL A 24 7.79 6.02 15.50
N LYS A 25 8.83 6.17 16.33
CA LYS A 25 9.47 7.47 16.62
C LYS A 25 10.12 8.07 15.38
N GLU A 26 10.77 7.27 14.55
CA GLU A 26 11.47 7.70 13.34
C GLU A 26 10.53 7.94 12.13
N GLY A 27 9.22 7.78 12.33
CA GLY A 27 8.20 8.24 11.39
C GLY A 27 7.59 7.15 10.51
N MET A 28 7.53 5.91 10.96
CA MET A 28 6.65 4.91 10.37
C MET A 28 5.19 5.38 10.47
N ASN A 29 4.50 5.41 9.33
CA ASN A 29 3.10 5.83 9.26
C ASN A 29 2.14 4.63 9.31
N VAL A 30 2.53 3.52 8.69
CA VAL A 30 1.73 2.29 8.64
C VAL A 30 2.63 1.09 8.90
N ALA A 31 2.18 0.19 9.75
CA ALA A 31 2.79 -1.10 9.98
C ALA A 31 2.11 -2.14 9.09
N ARG A 32 2.87 -2.77 8.18
CA ARG A 32 2.38 -3.85 7.30
C ARG A 32 2.70 -5.21 7.92
N PHE A 33 1.70 -6.05 7.99
CA PHE A 33 1.75 -7.43 8.49
C PHE A 33 1.55 -8.37 7.31
N ASN A 34 2.58 -9.15 6.96
CA ASN A 34 2.51 -10.09 5.85
C ASN A 34 1.96 -11.43 6.32
N PHE A 35 0.75 -11.77 5.91
CA PHE A 35 0.06 -13.02 6.26
C PHE A 35 0.42 -14.19 5.32
N SER A 36 1.24 -13.98 4.31
CA SER A 36 1.85 -15.09 3.56
C SER A 36 2.75 -15.95 4.44
N HIS A 37 3.24 -15.40 5.56
CA HIS A 37 4.14 -16.05 6.50
C HIS A 37 3.68 -15.83 7.95
N GLY A 38 4.01 -16.79 8.82
CA GLY A 38 3.68 -16.75 10.24
C GLY A 38 2.28 -17.24 10.57
N LEU A 39 2.07 -17.50 11.85
CA LEU A 39 0.78 -17.93 12.41
C LEU A 39 0.02 -16.74 13.01
N HIS A 40 -1.28 -16.88 13.23
CA HIS A 40 -2.10 -15.85 13.86
C HIS A 40 -1.58 -15.40 15.23
N ASP A 41 -1.02 -16.30 16.04
CA ASP A 41 -0.46 -15.96 17.36
C ASP A 41 0.74 -15.02 17.25
N GLU A 42 1.62 -15.23 16.26
CA GLU A 42 2.75 -14.33 16.00
C GLU A 42 2.26 -12.95 15.56
N GLN A 43 1.29 -12.91 14.64
CA GLN A 43 0.71 -11.66 14.16
C GLN A 43 -0.04 -10.94 15.28
N LYS A 44 -0.70 -11.70 16.18
CA LYS A 44 -1.35 -11.15 17.35
C LYS A 44 -0.36 -10.49 18.32
N GLY A 45 0.74 -11.12 18.63
CA GLY A 45 1.77 -10.53 19.47
C GLY A 45 2.32 -9.21 18.90
N ARG A 46 2.53 -9.15 17.58
CA ARG A 46 2.99 -7.93 16.89
C ARG A 46 1.94 -6.81 16.90
N ILE A 47 0.66 -7.12 16.62
CA ILE A 47 -0.40 -6.09 16.61
C ILE A 47 -0.67 -5.56 18.02
N ASP A 48 -0.64 -6.40 19.05
CA ASP A 48 -0.81 -5.97 20.44
C ASP A 48 0.32 -5.04 20.88
N LYS A 49 1.58 -5.37 20.55
CA LYS A 49 2.74 -4.51 20.81
C LYS A 49 2.64 -3.17 20.05
N LEU A 50 2.16 -3.18 18.81
CA LEU A 50 1.90 -1.94 18.06
C LEU A 50 0.83 -1.09 18.73
N LYS A 51 -0.28 -1.68 19.17
CA LYS A 51 -1.37 -0.98 19.88
C LYS A 51 -0.87 -0.32 21.15
N GLU A 52 -0.10 -1.03 21.97
CA GLU A 52 0.52 -0.49 23.18
C GLU A 52 1.41 0.72 22.87
N ILE A 53 2.36 0.58 21.93
CA ILE A 53 3.33 1.61 21.58
C ILE A 53 2.63 2.85 21.01
N ARG A 54 1.71 2.69 20.05
CA ARG A 54 1.03 3.82 19.42
C ARG A 54 0.15 4.61 20.40
N THR A 55 -0.49 3.91 21.36
CA THR A 55 -1.29 4.54 22.41
C THR A 55 -0.39 5.32 23.36
N ARG A 56 0.69 4.71 23.88
CA ARG A 56 1.64 5.35 24.78
C ARG A 56 2.33 6.56 24.17
N LEU A 57 2.69 6.51 22.89
CA LEU A 57 3.34 7.60 22.17
C LEU A 57 2.33 8.59 21.55
N ASN A 58 1.03 8.35 21.65
CA ASN A 58 -0.03 9.12 20.99
C ASN A 58 0.27 9.35 19.49
N LYS A 59 0.54 8.25 18.76
CA LYS A 59 0.87 8.26 17.32
C LYS A 59 -0.16 7.47 16.52
N PRO A 60 -0.71 8.02 15.41
CA PRO A 60 -1.73 7.37 14.59
C PRO A 60 -1.14 6.33 13.63
N VAL A 61 -0.31 5.42 14.12
CA VAL A 61 0.26 4.37 13.25
C VAL A 61 -0.83 3.37 12.91
N ALA A 62 -1.17 3.26 11.63
CA ALA A 62 -2.17 2.33 11.13
C ALA A 62 -1.59 0.92 10.97
N ALA A 63 -2.46 -0.10 11.06
CA ALA A 63 -2.14 -1.50 10.81
C ALA A 63 -2.72 -1.95 9.46
N LEU A 64 -1.88 -2.54 8.61
CA LEU A 64 -2.25 -3.06 7.30
C LEU A 64 -1.98 -4.56 7.25
N LEU A 65 -3.04 -5.36 7.08
CA LEU A 65 -2.99 -6.78 6.82
C LEU A 65 -2.76 -7.01 5.33
N ASP A 66 -1.71 -7.72 4.96
CA ASP A 66 -1.40 -8.07 3.58
C ASP A 66 -1.68 -9.56 3.39
N THR A 67 -2.71 -9.90 2.60
CA THR A 67 -3.17 -11.26 2.37
C THR A 67 -2.14 -12.07 1.57
N LYS A 68 -2.22 -13.39 1.65
CA LYS A 68 -1.41 -14.26 0.80
C LYS A 68 -1.83 -14.18 -0.65
N GLY A 69 -3.14 -14.20 -0.90
CA GLY A 69 -3.73 -14.24 -2.24
C GLY A 69 -3.56 -15.58 -2.95
N PRO A 70 -4.05 -15.67 -4.20
CA PRO A 70 -4.04 -16.88 -5.02
C PRO A 70 -2.64 -17.18 -5.61
N GLU A 71 -1.69 -17.53 -4.74
CA GLU A 71 -0.31 -17.84 -5.12
C GLU A 71 -0.13 -19.31 -5.47
N ILE A 72 0.53 -19.57 -6.59
CA ILE A 72 0.93 -20.91 -7.01
C ILE A 72 2.38 -21.18 -6.57
N ARG A 73 2.64 -22.34 -6.00
CA ARG A 73 4.00 -22.76 -5.58
C ARG A 73 4.30 -24.18 -6.05
N ILE A 74 5.57 -24.48 -6.27
CA ILE A 74 6.04 -25.87 -6.31
C ILE A 74 6.05 -26.43 -4.89
N ARG A 75 5.97 -27.77 -4.78
CA ARG A 75 6.07 -28.48 -3.49
C ARG A 75 7.54 -28.82 -3.16
N GLU A 76 7.78 -29.89 -2.46
CA GLU A 76 9.08 -30.28 -1.91
C GLU A 76 9.82 -31.23 -2.83
N PHE A 77 11.15 -31.16 -2.80
CA PHE A 77 12.05 -32.11 -3.41
C PHE A 77 12.61 -33.08 -2.37
N GLU A 78 12.95 -34.32 -2.77
CA GLU A 78 13.53 -35.35 -1.92
C GLU A 78 14.77 -34.86 -1.14
N ASN A 79 15.62 -34.08 -1.79
CA ASN A 79 16.85 -33.54 -1.21
C ASN A 79 16.78 -32.05 -0.89
N GLY A 80 15.57 -31.48 -0.76
CA GLY A 80 15.34 -30.08 -0.44
C GLY A 80 15.63 -29.10 -1.58
N LYS A 81 16.42 -29.50 -2.59
CA LYS A 81 16.76 -28.72 -3.78
C LYS A 81 17.23 -29.60 -4.93
N VAL A 82 17.08 -29.09 -6.15
CA VAL A 82 17.61 -29.70 -7.37
C VAL A 82 18.36 -28.66 -8.20
N THR A 83 19.20 -29.10 -9.13
CA THR A 83 19.83 -28.21 -10.11
C THR A 83 19.30 -28.53 -11.48
N LEU A 84 18.63 -27.59 -12.12
CA LEU A 84 18.09 -27.71 -13.47
C LEU A 84 19.11 -27.15 -14.47
N LYS A 85 19.27 -27.84 -15.59
CA LYS A 85 20.16 -27.44 -16.69
C LYS A 85 19.33 -26.88 -17.84
N GLU A 86 19.86 -25.87 -18.50
CA GLU A 86 19.26 -25.34 -19.72
C GLU A 86 19.11 -26.44 -20.77
N GLY A 87 17.95 -26.48 -21.45
CA GLY A 87 17.62 -27.45 -22.48
C GLY A 87 17.04 -28.77 -21.97
N GLN A 88 17.15 -29.08 -20.66
CA GLN A 88 16.59 -30.35 -20.16
C GLN A 88 15.04 -30.32 -20.16
N GLU A 89 14.43 -31.50 -20.19
CA GLU A 89 12.99 -31.68 -19.95
C GLU A 89 12.76 -31.66 -18.42
N PHE A 90 11.73 -30.91 -17.98
CA PHE A 90 11.30 -30.87 -16.59
C PHE A 90 9.77 -30.82 -16.53
N THR A 91 9.17 -31.63 -15.68
CA THR A 91 7.72 -31.78 -15.59
C THR A 91 7.18 -31.10 -14.34
N LEU A 92 6.16 -30.27 -14.50
CA LEU A 92 5.30 -29.82 -13.39
C LEU A 92 4.05 -30.73 -13.40
N THR A 93 3.72 -31.29 -12.24
CA THR A 93 2.52 -32.15 -12.12
C THR A 93 1.57 -31.61 -11.07
N THR A 94 0.27 -31.82 -11.28
CA THR A 94 -0.74 -31.48 -10.26
C THR A 94 -1.05 -32.66 -9.33
N GLU A 95 -0.43 -33.83 -9.58
CA GLU A 95 -0.43 -34.95 -8.64
C GLU A 95 0.47 -34.67 -7.43
N GLU A 96 0.09 -35.21 -6.28
CA GLU A 96 0.88 -34.99 -5.04
C GLU A 96 2.03 -35.99 -4.95
N ILE A 97 3.21 -35.56 -5.36
CA ILE A 97 4.45 -36.33 -5.28
C ILE A 97 5.57 -35.53 -4.61
N VAL A 98 6.57 -36.21 -4.09
CA VAL A 98 7.87 -35.60 -3.73
C VAL A 98 8.69 -35.49 -5.02
N GLY A 99 9.18 -34.28 -5.31
CA GLY A 99 9.87 -33.98 -6.56
C GLY A 99 11.33 -34.39 -6.60
N ASN A 100 11.87 -34.44 -7.80
CA ASN A 100 13.31 -34.70 -8.09
C ASN A 100 13.77 -33.84 -9.28
N GLU A 101 14.93 -34.14 -9.88
CA GLU A 101 15.49 -33.38 -10.99
C GLU A 101 14.70 -33.48 -12.31
N LYS A 102 13.63 -34.28 -12.38
CA LYS A 102 12.81 -34.50 -13.59
C LYS A 102 11.38 -33.99 -13.44
N ILE A 103 10.84 -33.96 -12.20
CA ILE A 103 9.44 -33.66 -11.93
C ILE A 103 9.24 -33.06 -10.56
N VAL A 104 8.25 -32.15 -10.42
CA VAL A 104 7.81 -31.63 -9.13
C VAL A 104 6.31 -31.32 -9.14
N SER A 105 5.66 -31.51 -8.00
CA SER A 105 4.27 -31.11 -7.79
C SER A 105 4.11 -29.60 -7.68
N VAL A 106 2.94 -29.11 -8.14
CA VAL A 106 2.48 -27.74 -7.91
C VAL A 106 1.27 -27.70 -6.96
N THR A 107 1.04 -26.56 -6.30
CA THR A 107 -0.08 -26.40 -5.36
C THR A 107 -1.44 -26.23 -6.04
N TYR A 108 -1.46 -25.70 -7.26
CA TYR A 108 -2.69 -25.44 -8.02
C TYR A 108 -3.03 -26.66 -8.88
N LYS A 109 -4.13 -27.34 -8.52
CA LYS A 109 -4.53 -28.64 -9.10
C LYS A 109 -5.03 -28.57 -10.54
N ASP A 110 -5.50 -27.40 -10.99
CA ASP A 110 -6.03 -27.21 -12.34
C ASP A 110 -5.06 -26.48 -13.28
N LEU A 111 -3.79 -26.30 -12.88
CA LEU A 111 -2.78 -25.60 -13.67
C LEU A 111 -2.66 -26.13 -15.10
N TYR A 112 -2.77 -27.46 -15.30
CA TYR A 112 -2.70 -28.09 -16.60
C TYR A 112 -3.85 -27.72 -17.54
N LYS A 113 -4.96 -27.16 -17.01
CA LYS A 113 -6.10 -26.68 -17.82
C LYS A 113 -5.88 -25.24 -18.29
N ASP A 114 -5.14 -24.44 -17.55
CA ASP A 114 -4.96 -23.02 -17.81
C ASP A 114 -3.76 -22.74 -18.73
N VAL A 115 -2.74 -23.61 -18.71
CA VAL A 115 -1.54 -23.44 -19.56
C VAL A 115 -1.67 -24.16 -20.89
N LYS A 116 -0.91 -23.71 -21.89
CA LYS A 116 -0.87 -24.25 -23.26
C LYS A 116 0.58 -24.39 -23.73
N PRO A 117 0.88 -25.27 -24.71
CA PRO A 117 2.18 -25.30 -25.39
C PRO A 117 2.59 -23.88 -25.85
N GLY A 118 3.83 -23.50 -25.59
CA GLY A 118 4.38 -22.18 -25.85
C GLY A 118 4.28 -21.19 -24.69
N ASN A 119 3.46 -21.45 -23.65
CA ASN A 119 3.44 -20.58 -22.46
C ASN A 119 4.76 -20.64 -21.70
N SER A 120 5.16 -19.53 -21.14
CA SER A 120 6.27 -19.43 -20.19
C SER A 120 5.78 -19.69 -18.78
N ILE A 121 6.58 -20.44 -18.00
CA ILE A 121 6.41 -20.61 -16.56
C ILE A 121 7.69 -20.16 -15.89
N LEU A 122 7.58 -19.23 -14.96
CA LEU A 122 8.70 -18.70 -14.20
C LEU A 122 8.63 -19.21 -12.76
N ILE A 123 9.77 -19.63 -12.19
CA ILE A 123 9.84 -20.13 -10.82
C ILE A 123 10.94 -19.36 -10.05
N ASP A 124 10.71 -19.16 -8.75
CA ASP A 124 11.64 -18.45 -7.85
C ASP A 124 11.95 -17.03 -8.34
N ASP A 125 10.91 -16.19 -8.45
CA ASP A 125 11.00 -14.79 -8.92
C ASP A 125 11.66 -14.66 -10.30
N GLY A 126 11.47 -15.66 -11.18
CA GLY A 126 11.99 -15.66 -12.55
C GLY A 126 13.43 -16.19 -12.67
N LEU A 127 14.04 -16.68 -11.60
CA LEU A 127 15.39 -17.27 -11.65
C LEU A 127 15.43 -18.55 -12.48
N ILE A 128 14.35 -19.31 -12.53
CA ILE A 128 14.18 -20.50 -13.36
C ILE A 128 13.08 -20.22 -14.40
N GLY A 129 13.42 -20.38 -15.66
CA GLY A 129 12.49 -20.20 -16.78
C GLY A 129 12.18 -21.55 -17.46
N LEU A 130 10.89 -21.82 -17.63
CA LEU A 130 10.39 -23.01 -18.32
C LEU A 130 9.49 -22.60 -19.49
N GLU A 131 9.52 -23.36 -20.58
CA GLU A 131 8.60 -23.27 -21.70
C GLU A 131 7.75 -24.54 -21.78
N VAL A 132 6.44 -24.43 -21.76
CA VAL A 132 5.52 -25.58 -21.91
C VAL A 132 5.65 -26.16 -23.31
N LYS A 133 5.97 -27.46 -23.42
CA LYS A 133 6.06 -28.16 -24.68
C LYS A 133 4.82 -28.98 -24.98
N LYS A 134 4.28 -29.68 -24.00
CA LYS A 134 3.04 -30.49 -24.15
C LYS A 134 2.42 -30.76 -22.80
N ILE A 135 1.13 -31.07 -22.80
CA ILE A 135 0.36 -31.49 -21.64
C ILE A 135 -0.06 -32.91 -21.83
N LYS A 136 0.15 -33.78 -20.83
CA LYS A 136 -0.23 -35.17 -20.82
C LYS A 136 -0.94 -35.54 -19.52
N GLY A 137 -2.27 -35.58 -19.56
CA GLY A 137 -3.06 -35.73 -18.32
C GLY A 137 -2.84 -34.53 -17.40
N GLN A 138 -2.36 -34.78 -16.19
CA GLN A 138 -2.04 -33.78 -15.20
C GLN A 138 -0.58 -33.27 -15.25
N ASP A 139 0.21 -33.79 -16.20
CA ASP A 139 1.62 -33.47 -16.36
C ASP A 139 1.80 -32.36 -17.41
N ILE A 140 2.50 -31.28 -16.99
CA ILE A 140 2.90 -30.17 -17.84
C ILE A 140 4.39 -30.36 -18.14
N ILE A 141 4.68 -30.86 -19.33
CA ILE A 141 6.03 -31.18 -19.78
C ILE A 141 6.66 -29.92 -20.36
N CYS A 142 7.72 -29.45 -19.72
CA CYS A 142 8.39 -28.22 -20.07
C CYS A 142 9.84 -28.45 -20.50
N LYS A 143 10.37 -27.50 -21.28
CA LYS A 143 11.80 -27.35 -21.54
C LYS A 143 12.34 -26.26 -20.61
N VAL A 144 13.45 -26.51 -19.93
CA VAL A 144 14.16 -25.50 -19.17
C VAL A 144 14.82 -24.50 -20.12
N VAL A 145 14.40 -23.23 -20.05
CA VAL A 145 14.96 -22.10 -20.83
C VAL A 145 16.10 -21.47 -20.07
N ASN A 146 15.91 -21.25 -18.77
CA ASN A 146 16.93 -20.74 -17.87
C ASN A 146 17.04 -21.68 -16.66
N GLY A 147 18.20 -22.29 -16.49
CA GLY A 147 18.46 -23.26 -15.43
C GLY A 147 19.08 -22.63 -14.19
N GLY A 148 19.21 -23.41 -13.12
CA GLY A 148 19.78 -22.98 -11.86
C GLY A 148 19.43 -23.91 -10.70
N VAL A 149 19.77 -23.50 -9.48
CA VAL A 149 19.39 -24.22 -8.26
C VAL A 149 17.98 -23.86 -7.87
N LEU A 150 17.09 -24.86 -7.79
CA LEU A 150 15.69 -24.74 -7.42
C LEU A 150 15.43 -25.39 -6.06
N GLY A 151 15.03 -24.62 -5.06
CA GLY A 151 14.66 -25.08 -3.72
C GLY A 151 13.18 -25.40 -3.57
N ASN A 152 12.80 -25.89 -2.38
CA ASN A 152 11.41 -26.19 -2.02
C ASN A 152 10.51 -24.96 -1.97
N LYS A 153 9.22 -25.16 -2.24
CA LYS A 153 8.11 -24.21 -1.99
C LYS A 153 8.29 -22.86 -2.70
N LYS A 154 8.98 -22.83 -3.85
CA LYS A 154 9.17 -21.61 -4.64
C LYS A 154 7.92 -21.19 -5.37
N GLY A 155 7.69 -19.88 -5.51
CA GLY A 155 6.59 -19.31 -6.27
C GLY A 155 6.67 -19.69 -7.74
N VAL A 156 5.50 -19.83 -8.36
CA VAL A 156 5.31 -20.10 -9.79
C VAL A 156 4.51 -18.95 -10.39
N ASN A 157 5.06 -18.29 -11.38
CA ASN A 157 4.44 -17.18 -12.11
C ASN A 157 4.15 -17.64 -13.55
N LEU A 158 3.07 -17.12 -14.10
CA LEU A 158 2.52 -17.54 -15.39
C LEU A 158 2.29 -16.32 -16.30
N PRO A 159 3.36 -15.69 -16.82
CA PRO A 159 3.22 -14.49 -17.64
C PRO A 159 2.23 -14.65 -18.78
N GLY A 160 1.23 -13.75 -18.84
CA GLY A 160 0.23 -13.74 -19.91
C GLY A 160 -0.78 -14.89 -19.88
N VAL A 161 -0.87 -15.68 -18.80
CA VAL A 161 -1.85 -16.76 -18.65
C VAL A 161 -2.95 -16.34 -17.68
N GLU A 162 -4.20 -16.42 -18.11
CA GLU A 162 -5.35 -16.29 -17.21
C GLU A 162 -5.49 -17.54 -16.33
N VAL A 163 -5.45 -17.33 -15.01
CA VAL A 163 -5.55 -18.41 -14.02
C VAL A 163 -6.93 -18.43 -13.40
N ASN A 164 -7.64 -19.57 -13.54
CA ASN A 164 -9.00 -19.75 -13.02
C ASN A 164 -9.02 -20.21 -11.55
N MET A 165 -8.18 -19.66 -10.72
CA MET A 165 -8.09 -19.98 -9.31
C MET A 165 -9.01 -19.06 -8.48
N PRO A 166 -9.75 -19.61 -7.47
CA PRO A 166 -10.51 -18.77 -6.53
C PRO A 166 -9.63 -17.68 -5.93
N PHE A 167 -10.18 -16.47 -5.85
CA PHE A 167 -9.39 -15.33 -5.34
C PHE A 167 -9.16 -15.45 -3.84
N ILE A 168 -10.19 -15.76 -3.06
CA ILE A 168 -10.09 -15.93 -1.61
C ILE A 168 -9.90 -17.42 -1.29
N SER A 169 -8.74 -17.76 -0.74
CA SER A 169 -8.50 -19.07 -0.15
C SER A 169 -9.16 -19.20 1.22
N PRO A 170 -9.40 -20.42 1.76
CA PRO A 170 -9.84 -20.60 3.14
C PRO A 170 -8.93 -19.89 4.15
N LYS A 171 -7.61 -19.90 3.91
CA LYS A 171 -6.64 -19.19 4.73
C LYS A 171 -6.84 -17.68 4.68
N ASP A 172 -6.98 -17.10 3.48
CA ASP A 172 -7.19 -15.64 3.36
C ASP A 172 -8.51 -15.21 4.00
N HIS A 173 -9.56 -16.03 3.91
CA HIS A 173 -10.81 -15.80 4.60
C HIS A 173 -10.61 -15.73 6.12
N ASP A 174 -9.92 -16.72 6.70
CA ASP A 174 -9.63 -16.76 8.13
C ASP A 174 -8.72 -15.59 8.56
N ASP A 175 -7.74 -15.22 7.74
CA ASP A 175 -6.86 -14.08 7.96
C ASP A 175 -7.65 -12.76 7.97
N ILE A 176 -8.64 -12.59 7.07
CA ILE A 176 -9.51 -11.41 7.04
C ILE A 176 -10.38 -11.34 8.29
N LEU A 177 -10.98 -12.45 8.72
CA LEU A 177 -11.75 -12.52 9.96
C LEU A 177 -10.89 -12.17 11.19
N PHE A 178 -9.67 -12.69 11.23
CA PHE A 178 -8.69 -12.31 12.25
C PHE A 178 -8.40 -10.80 12.20
N GLY A 179 -8.22 -10.23 11.01
CA GLY A 179 -8.01 -8.80 10.82
C GLY A 179 -9.14 -7.92 11.33
N ILE A 180 -10.40 -8.36 11.13
CA ILE A 180 -11.60 -7.70 11.66
C ILE A 180 -11.57 -7.73 13.20
N LYS A 181 -11.36 -8.91 13.78
CA LYS A 181 -11.32 -9.14 15.24
C LYS A 181 -10.23 -8.32 15.92
N GLU A 182 -9.03 -8.28 15.33
CA GLU A 182 -7.89 -7.56 15.88
C GLU A 182 -7.89 -6.07 15.52
N GLY A 183 -8.85 -5.58 14.74
CA GLY A 183 -9.02 -4.15 14.44
C GLY A 183 -7.94 -3.57 13.55
N TYR A 184 -7.59 -4.27 12.48
CA TYR A 184 -6.76 -3.72 11.42
C TYR A 184 -7.45 -2.56 10.72
N ASP A 185 -6.67 -1.62 10.21
CA ASP A 185 -7.17 -0.41 9.55
C ASP A 185 -7.29 -0.58 8.03
N PHE A 186 -6.45 -1.46 7.46
CA PHE A 186 -6.38 -1.74 6.02
C PHE A 186 -6.21 -3.23 5.75
N ILE A 187 -6.75 -3.69 4.60
CA ILE A 187 -6.40 -4.96 3.97
C ILE A 187 -5.74 -4.66 2.62
N ALA A 188 -4.54 -5.18 2.41
CA ALA A 188 -3.88 -5.21 1.10
C ALA A 188 -4.19 -6.55 0.44
N ALA A 189 -4.93 -6.50 -0.67
CA ALA A 189 -5.44 -7.66 -1.40
C ALA A 189 -4.42 -8.11 -2.45
N SER A 190 -3.67 -9.18 -2.17
CA SER A 190 -2.63 -9.69 -3.06
C SER A 190 -3.20 -10.32 -4.33
N PHE A 191 -2.52 -10.14 -5.45
CA PHE A 191 -2.87 -10.69 -6.76
C PHE A 191 -4.28 -10.33 -7.24
N THR A 192 -4.74 -9.11 -6.95
CA THR A 192 -6.03 -8.61 -7.47
C THR A 192 -6.03 -8.57 -8.99
N ARG A 193 -7.02 -9.22 -9.61
CA ARG A 193 -7.17 -9.34 -11.06
C ARG A 193 -8.33 -8.53 -11.61
N THR A 194 -9.41 -8.39 -10.80
CA THR A 194 -10.67 -7.75 -11.22
C THR A 194 -11.33 -6.97 -10.07
N ALA A 195 -12.32 -6.15 -10.40
CA ALA A 195 -13.19 -5.49 -9.43
C ALA A 195 -14.00 -6.50 -8.58
N ALA A 196 -14.30 -7.68 -9.13
CA ALA A 196 -15.02 -8.74 -8.42
C ALA A 196 -14.19 -9.29 -7.25
N ASP A 197 -12.86 -9.40 -7.41
CA ASP A 197 -11.96 -9.82 -6.34
C ASP A 197 -12.01 -8.84 -5.16
N VAL A 198 -12.02 -7.54 -5.44
CA VAL A 198 -12.16 -6.50 -4.40
C VAL A 198 -13.50 -6.58 -3.70
N LYS A 199 -14.57 -6.82 -4.48
CA LYS A 199 -15.93 -6.96 -3.94
C LYS A 199 -16.07 -8.17 -3.04
N GLU A 200 -15.43 -9.29 -3.38
CA GLU A 200 -15.44 -10.49 -2.53
C GLU A 200 -14.88 -10.20 -1.12
N ILE A 201 -13.76 -9.45 -1.03
CA ILE A 201 -13.27 -9.00 0.28
C ILE A 201 -14.25 -8.05 0.96
N ARG A 202 -14.83 -7.10 0.22
CA ARG A 202 -15.81 -6.15 0.76
C ARG A 202 -17.00 -6.87 1.37
N ASP A 203 -17.53 -7.88 0.69
CA ASP A 203 -18.65 -8.68 1.15
C ASP A 203 -18.32 -9.45 2.45
N ILE A 204 -17.09 -9.96 2.59
CA ILE A 204 -16.62 -10.59 3.84
C ILE A 204 -16.55 -9.55 4.96
N LEU A 205 -16.00 -8.37 4.71
CA LEU A 205 -15.90 -7.29 5.69
C LEU A 205 -17.28 -6.84 6.18
N GLU A 206 -18.21 -6.59 5.27
CA GLU A 206 -19.56 -6.14 5.59
C GLU A 206 -20.33 -7.16 6.42
N LYS A 207 -20.28 -8.44 6.04
CA LYS A 207 -20.95 -9.53 6.75
C LYS A 207 -20.42 -9.76 8.17
N ASN A 208 -19.18 -9.35 8.46
CA ASN A 208 -18.51 -9.64 9.73
C ASN A 208 -18.17 -8.38 10.54
N GLY A 209 -18.80 -7.23 10.25
CA GLY A 209 -18.63 -5.98 11.03
C GLY A 209 -17.33 -5.23 10.75
N GLY A 210 -16.66 -5.50 9.63
CA GLY A 210 -15.42 -4.85 9.19
C GLY A 210 -15.62 -3.73 8.16
N HIS A 211 -16.82 -3.17 8.03
CA HIS A 211 -17.20 -2.17 7.00
C HIS A 211 -16.29 -0.93 6.95
N ASP A 212 -15.67 -0.55 8.06
CA ASP A 212 -14.74 0.59 8.14
C ASP A 212 -13.31 0.26 7.69
N ILE A 213 -12.97 -1.02 7.48
CA ILE A 213 -11.65 -1.43 7.01
C ILE A 213 -11.51 -1.07 5.52
N LYS A 214 -10.40 -0.41 5.16
CA LYS A 214 -10.14 0.01 3.79
C LYS A 214 -9.38 -1.06 3.01
N ILE A 215 -9.75 -1.25 1.74
CA ILE A 215 -9.13 -2.24 0.84
C ILE A 215 -8.14 -1.55 -0.08
N ILE A 216 -6.90 -2.01 -0.07
CA ILE A 216 -5.82 -1.63 -0.98
C ILE A 216 -5.59 -2.79 -1.95
N ALA A 217 -6.04 -2.65 -3.20
CA ALA A 217 -5.82 -3.67 -4.21
C ALA A 217 -4.35 -3.66 -4.68
N LYS A 218 -3.70 -4.82 -4.69
CA LYS A 218 -2.32 -4.97 -5.17
C LYS A 218 -2.33 -5.40 -6.63
N ILE A 219 -1.67 -4.61 -7.47
CA ILE A 219 -1.50 -4.88 -8.89
C ILE A 219 -0.16 -5.55 -9.09
N GLU A 220 -0.20 -6.84 -9.45
CA GLU A 220 0.95 -7.76 -9.47
C GLU A 220 1.03 -8.57 -10.78
N ASN A 221 0.01 -8.49 -11.64
CA ASN A 221 -0.10 -9.26 -12.87
C ASN A 221 -0.75 -8.45 -14.00
N GLN A 222 -0.67 -8.98 -15.24
CA GLN A 222 -1.21 -8.31 -16.44
C GLN A 222 -2.73 -8.10 -16.34
N GLN A 223 -3.48 -9.11 -15.87
CA GLN A 223 -4.94 -9.02 -15.75
C GLN A 223 -5.39 -7.88 -14.83
N GLY A 224 -4.66 -7.64 -13.73
CA GLY A 224 -4.89 -6.50 -12.84
C GLY A 224 -4.60 -5.15 -13.51
N VAL A 225 -3.60 -5.10 -14.40
CA VAL A 225 -3.31 -3.91 -15.22
C VAL A 225 -4.42 -3.65 -16.22
N ASP A 226 -4.88 -4.66 -16.93
CA ASP A 226 -5.92 -4.55 -17.95
C ASP A 226 -7.27 -4.10 -17.35
N ASN A 227 -7.57 -4.51 -16.13
CA ASN A 227 -8.79 -4.18 -15.40
C ASN A 227 -8.64 -2.99 -14.43
N ILE A 228 -7.54 -2.23 -14.53
CA ILE A 228 -7.17 -1.23 -13.51
C ILE A 228 -8.26 -0.21 -13.22
N ASP A 229 -9.00 0.26 -14.21
CA ASP A 229 -10.01 1.30 -14.03
C ASP A 229 -11.17 0.80 -13.15
N SER A 230 -11.66 -0.41 -13.40
CA SER A 230 -12.71 -1.02 -12.58
C SER A 230 -12.23 -1.39 -11.16
N ILE A 231 -10.97 -1.80 -11.03
CA ILE A 231 -10.36 -2.07 -9.72
C ILE A 231 -10.22 -0.76 -8.92
N ILE A 232 -9.81 0.34 -9.57
CA ILE A 232 -9.74 1.66 -8.92
C ILE A 232 -11.12 2.07 -8.39
N GLU A 233 -12.19 1.84 -9.13
CA GLU A 233 -13.55 2.17 -8.67
C GLU A 233 -13.93 1.38 -7.40
N ALA A 234 -13.64 0.08 -7.36
CA ALA A 234 -14.03 -0.82 -6.28
C ALA A 234 -13.18 -0.69 -5.00
N ALA A 235 -11.87 -0.44 -5.13
CA ALA A 235 -10.93 -0.37 -4.03
C ALA A 235 -10.84 1.03 -3.38
N ASP A 236 -10.35 1.11 -2.13
CA ASP A 236 -10.07 2.38 -1.45
C ASP A 236 -8.68 2.94 -1.83
N GLY A 237 -7.82 2.11 -2.38
CA GLY A 237 -6.50 2.49 -2.89
C GLY A 237 -5.83 1.35 -3.66
N ILE A 238 -4.70 1.65 -4.27
CA ILE A 238 -3.93 0.71 -5.10
C ILE A 238 -2.50 0.60 -4.56
N MET A 239 -1.96 -0.60 -4.55
CA MET A 239 -0.53 -0.86 -4.31
C MET A 239 0.09 -1.45 -5.57
N ILE A 240 1.11 -0.78 -6.09
CA ILE A 240 1.91 -1.25 -7.23
C ILE A 240 3.06 -2.08 -6.65
N ALA A 241 2.96 -3.40 -6.74
CA ALA A 241 3.96 -4.34 -6.22
C ALA A 241 4.97 -4.69 -7.32
N ARG A 242 5.94 -3.80 -7.54
CA ARG A 242 6.87 -3.85 -8.68
C ARG A 242 7.69 -5.13 -8.77
N GLY A 243 7.96 -5.79 -7.64
CA GLY A 243 8.71 -7.05 -7.61
C GLY A 243 7.95 -8.18 -8.30
N ASP A 244 6.71 -8.40 -7.87
CA ASP A 244 5.85 -9.45 -8.43
C ASP A 244 5.41 -9.09 -9.86
N MET A 245 5.04 -7.81 -10.07
CA MET A 245 4.70 -7.29 -11.40
C MET A 245 5.83 -7.50 -12.41
N GLY A 246 7.09 -7.27 -12.05
CA GLY A 246 8.24 -7.41 -12.95
C GLY A 246 8.62 -8.86 -13.26
N VAL A 247 7.97 -9.85 -12.62
CA VAL A 247 8.05 -11.27 -13.00
C VAL A 247 6.96 -11.62 -14.00
N GLU A 248 5.78 -11.01 -13.88
CA GLU A 248 4.60 -11.28 -14.71
C GLU A 248 4.53 -10.45 -15.99
N ILE A 249 5.19 -9.29 -16.01
CA ILE A 249 5.14 -8.30 -17.10
C ILE A 249 6.57 -7.98 -17.55
N PRO A 250 6.81 -7.71 -18.83
CA PRO A 250 8.13 -7.28 -19.31
C PRO A 250 8.70 -6.13 -18.48
N LEU A 251 9.95 -6.23 -18.07
CA LEU A 251 10.58 -5.27 -17.15
C LEU A 251 10.57 -3.84 -17.67
N GLU A 252 10.70 -3.66 -18.99
CA GLU A 252 10.65 -2.39 -19.68
C GLU A 252 9.29 -1.70 -19.63
N ASP A 253 8.20 -2.46 -19.47
CA ASP A 253 6.84 -1.93 -19.40
C ASP A 253 6.46 -1.48 -17.98
N VAL A 254 7.08 -2.05 -16.95
CA VAL A 254 6.77 -1.75 -15.54
C VAL A 254 6.82 -0.26 -15.21
N PRO A 255 7.83 0.54 -15.61
CA PRO A 255 7.87 1.98 -15.33
C PRO A 255 6.73 2.75 -16.01
N VAL A 256 6.33 2.35 -17.22
CA VAL A 256 5.25 2.98 -18.00
C VAL A 256 3.90 2.69 -17.32
N ILE A 257 3.64 1.42 -17.01
CA ILE A 257 2.45 0.96 -16.30
C ILE A 257 2.33 1.62 -14.93
N GLN A 258 3.43 1.67 -14.17
CA GLN A 258 3.47 2.36 -12.88
C GLN A 258 3.01 3.82 -13.01
N LYS A 259 3.52 4.54 -13.99
CA LYS A 259 3.18 5.95 -14.22
C LYS A 259 1.71 6.12 -14.58
N ASP A 260 1.16 5.27 -15.43
CA ASP A 260 -0.25 5.29 -15.84
C ASP A 260 -1.18 5.00 -14.65
N ILE A 261 -0.92 3.91 -13.92
CA ILE A 261 -1.69 3.55 -12.72
C ILE A 261 -1.69 4.71 -11.71
N ILE A 262 -0.53 5.29 -11.44
CA ILE A 262 -0.40 6.42 -10.53
C ILE A 262 -1.28 7.58 -10.97
N ALA A 263 -1.27 7.94 -12.26
CA ALA A 263 -2.07 9.04 -12.81
C ALA A 263 -3.58 8.76 -12.66
N LYS A 264 -4.04 7.56 -12.98
CA LYS A 264 -5.44 7.14 -12.86
C LYS A 264 -5.92 7.16 -11.40
N VAL A 265 -5.16 6.57 -10.48
CA VAL A 265 -5.49 6.54 -9.04
C VAL A 265 -5.54 7.96 -8.45
N TYR A 266 -4.62 8.81 -8.88
CA TYR A 266 -4.59 10.22 -8.49
C TYR A 266 -5.82 10.98 -8.99
N SER A 267 -6.17 10.84 -10.27
CA SER A 267 -7.38 11.46 -10.85
C SER A 267 -8.65 11.02 -10.11
N ALA A 268 -8.72 9.74 -9.72
CA ALA A 268 -9.80 9.21 -8.88
C ALA A 268 -9.78 9.74 -7.42
N GLY A 269 -8.76 10.50 -7.03
CA GLY A 269 -8.57 10.99 -5.66
C GLY A 269 -8.35 9.88 -4.64
N LYS A 270 -7.88 8.70 -5.05
CA LYS A 270 -7.60 7.55 -4.19
C LYS A 270 -6.11 7.47 -3.79
N GLN A 271 -5.77 6.48 -3.00
CA GLN A 271 -4.40 6.33 -2.47
C GLN A 271 -3.61 5.38 -3.36
N VAL A 272 -2.37 5.74 -3.70
CA VAL A 272 -1.44 4.84 -4.39
C VAL A 272 -0.20 4.59 -3.54
N ILE A 273 0.23 3.33 -3.47
CA ILE A 273 1.40 2.88 -2.74
C ILE A 273 2.36 2.26 -3.75
N THR A 274 3.59 2.74 -3.83
CA THR A 274 4.65 2.07 -4.57
C THR A 274 5.40 1.15 -3.60
N ALA A 275 5.40 -0.14 -3.92
CA ALA A 275 5.95 -1.18 -3.06
C ALA A 275 7.04 -1.96 -3.78
N THR A 276 7.84 -2.67 -2.99
CA THR A 276 8.97 -3.54 -3.38
C THR A 276 10.19 -2.83 -3.97
N GLN A 277 11.34 -3.45 -3.86
CA GLN A 277 12.63 -3.01 -4.45
C GLN A 277 13.09 -1.59 -4.03
N MET A 278 12.58 -1.04 -2.93
CA MET A 278 13.03 0.26 -2.42
C MET A 278 14.16 0.10 -1.41
N LEU A 279 15.35 0.60 -1.75
CA LEU A 279 16.57 0.54 -0.92
C LEU A 279 16.96 -0.91 -0.55
N ASP A 280 16.79 -1.88 -1.44
CA ASP A 280 17.01 -3.30 -1.16
C ASP A 280 18.47 -3.65 -0.95
N SER A 281 19.39 -2.95 -1.60
CA SER A 281 20.84 -3.12 -1.34
C SER A 281 21.20 -2.87 0.12
N MET A 282 20.42 -2.05 0.83
CA MET A 282 20.59 -1.79 2.26
C MET A 282 20.28 -3.00 3.16
N ILE A 283 19.78 -4.11 2.62
CA ILE A 283 19.72 -5.40 3.36
C ILE A 283 21.10 -5.87 3.74
N LYS A 284 22.07 -5.67 2.85
CA LYS A 284 23.46 -6.11 3.03
C LYS A 284 24.44 -4.95 3.23
N ASN A 285 24.13 -3.77 2.70
CA ASN A 285 25.02 -2.62 2.67
C ASN A 285 24.56 -1.50 3.62
N PRO A 286 25.46 -0.71 4.21
CA PRO A 286 25.11 0.40 5.11
C PRO A 286 24.49 1.62 4.39
N ARG A 287 24.60 1.70 3.07
CA ARG A 287 24.10 2.76 2.22
C ARG A 287 23.41 2.19 0.97
N PRO A 288 22.38 2.86 0.43
CA PRO A 288 21.75 2.46 -0.82
C PRO A 288 22.66 2.77 -2.01
N THR A 289 22.33 2.17 -3.14
CA THR A 289 22.90 2.57 -4.42
C THR A 289 22.37 3.94 -4.85
N ARG A 290 23.05 4.59 -5.80
CA ARG A 290 22.57 5.86 -6.38
C ARG A 290 21.25 5.67 -7.12
N ALA A 291 21.10 4.56 -7.84
CA ALA A 291 19.87 4.20 -8.55
C ALA A 291 18.67 4.09 -7.60
N GLU A 292 18.82 3.38 -6.48
CA GLU A 292 17.76 3.27 -5.46
C GLU A 292 17.41 4.61 -4.81
N THR A 293 18.39 5.46 -4.55
CA THR A 293 18.15 6.82 -4.03
C THR A 293 17.34 7.64 -5.03
N THR A 294 17.68 7.55 -6.34
CA THR A 294 16.97 8.22 -7.42
C THR A 294 15.56 7.66 -7.61
N ASP A 295 15.36 6.34 -7.48
CA ASP A 295 14.04 5.70 -7.55
C ASP A 295 13.11 6.24 -6.46
N VAL A 296 13.56 6.30 -5.20
CA VAL A 296 12.78 6.89 -4.11
C VAL A 296 12.47 8.36 -4.38
N ALA A 297 13.43 9.16 -4.83
CA ALA A 297 13.21 10.57 -5.15
C ALA A 297 12.22 10.75 -6.32
N ASN A 298 12.36 9.98 -7.39
CA ASN A 298 11.45 10.03 -8.55
C ASN A 298 10.02 9.64 -8.17
N ALA A 299 9.84 8.64 -7.31
CA ALA A 299 8.53 8.28 -6.80
C ALA A 299 7.85 9.46 -6.06
N ILE A 300 8.63 10.34 -5.42
CA ILE A 300 8.13 11.53 -4.72
C ILE A 300 7.85 12.68 -5.70
N TYR A 301 8.71 12.90 -6.71
CA TYR A 301 8.52 13.95 -7.71
C TYR A 301 7.32 13.70 -8.64
N GLN A 302 7.15 12.46 -9.09
CA GLN A 302 6.19 12.13 -10.15
C GLN A 302 4.74 12.29 -9.69
N VAL A 303 4.40 11.86 -8.48
CA VAL A 303 3.03 11.98 -7.88
C VAL A 303 3.08 11.59 -6.39
N PRO A 304 2.04 11.92 -5.55
CA PRO A 304 2.03 11.62 -4.11
C PRO A 304 2.00 10.11 -3.82
N VAL A 305 3.11 9.46 -4.08
CA VAL A 305 3.29 8.05 -3.80
C VAL A 305 3.57 7.86 -2.30
N ARG A 306 2.99 6.82 -1.71
CA ARG A 306 3.37 6.31 -0.41
C ARG A 306 4.41 5.24 -0.63
N LEU A 307 5.50 5.32 0.12
CA LEU A 307 6.63 4.41 -0.06
C LEU A 307 6.48 3.22 0.88
N CYS A 308 6.48 2.01 0.34
CA CYS A 308 6.49 0.80 1.14
C CYS A 308 7.90 0.21 1.22
N CYS A 309 8.50 0.28 2.40
CA CYS A 309 9.73 -0.44 2.71
C CYS A 309 9.40 -1.90 3.02
N LEU A 310 9.54 -2.77 2.04
CA LEU A 310 9.55 -4.20 2.29
C LEU A 310 10.87 -4.59 2.94
N VAL A 311 10.81 -5.31 4.02
CA VAL A 311 12.00 -5.85 4.68
C VAL A 311 11.95 -7.36 4.62
N LYS A 312 12.88 -7.97 3.88
CA LYS A 312 13.22 -9.39 4.09
C LYS A 312 13.98 -9.48 5.43
N PRO A 313 13.67 -10.44 6.31
CA PRO A 313 14.03 -10.40 7.72
C PRO A 313 15.44 -10.91 7.99
N LEU A 314 16.51 -10.15 7.75
CA LEU A 314 17.87 -10.65 8.01
C LEU A 314 18.71 -9.88 9.06
N GLN A 315 18.46 -8.59 9.32
CA GLN A 315 19.20 -7.86 10.36
C GLN A 315 18.44 -6.66 10.94
N VAL A 316 18.39 -6.51 12.26
CA VAL A 316 17.66 -5.48 13.01
C VAL A 316 18.09 -4.06 12.70
N ASN A 317 19.38 -3.79 12.69
CA ASN A 317 19.90 -2.45 12.43
C ASN A 317 19.61 -1.94 11.01
N THR A 318 19.26 -2.84 10.10
CA THR A 318 19.05 -2.52 8.70
C THR A 318 17.70 -1.84 8.47
N GLN A 319 16.63 -2.27 9.17
CA GLN A 319 15.29 -1.68 9.00
C GLN A 319 15.25 -0.22 9.45
N LEU A 320 15.77 0.06 10.64
CA LEU A 320 15.82 1.41 11.17
C LEU A 320 16.68 2.33 10.29
N LYS A 321 17.83 1.83 9.80
CA LYS A 321 18.67 2.59 8.85
C LYS A 321 17.96 2.86 7.53
N ARG A 322 17.23 1.89 6.99
CA ARG A 322 16.44 2.07 5.74
C ARG A 322 15.35 3.12 5.94
N LEU A 323 14.57 3.03 7.03
CA LEU A 323 13.56 4.03 7.36
C LEU A 323 14.19 5.43 7.48
N LYS A 324 15.25 5.58 8.26
CA LYS A 324 15.97 6.86 8.41
C LYS A 324 16.49 7.41 7.09
N THR A 325 17.01 6.55 6.22
CA THR A 325 17.49 6.94 4.88
C THR A 325 16.33 7.38 4.00
N MET A 326 15.23 6.63 3.98
CA MET A 326 14.02 7.00 3.22
C MET A 326 13.42 8.32 3.70
N VAL A 327 13.38 8.55 5.01
CA VAL A 327 12.96 9.83 5.61
C VAL A 327 13.85 10.97 5.12
N LYS A 328 15.18 10.80 5.12
CA LYS A 328 16.12 11.83 4.64
C LYS A 328 15.92 12.16 3.16
N ILE A 329 15.78 11.13 2.33
CA ILE A 329 15.51 11.33 0.89
C ILE A 329 14.18 12.06 0.71
N ALA A 330 13.12 11.61 1.40
CA ALA A 330 11.81 12.23 1.29
C ALA A 330 11.82 13.72 1.69
N VAL A 331 12.39 14.05 2.84
CA VAL A 331 12.47 15.45 3.31
C VAL A 331 13.26 16.33 2.34
N ARG A 332 14.40 15.83 1.81
CA ARG A 332 15.21 16.59 0.85
C ARG A 332 14.49 16.80 -0.48
N THR A 333 13.85 15.74 -0.99
CA THR A 333 13.11 15.80 -2.25
C THR A 333 11.90 16.73 -2.14
N GLU A 334 11.12 16.64 -1.06
CA GLU A 334 9.96 17.50 -0.82
C GLU A 334 10.31 18.99 -0.70
N ALA A 335 11.51 19.32 -0.21
CA ALA A 335 12.01 20.69 -0.14
C ALA A 335 12.35 21.28 -1.51
N ASP A 336 12.49 20.45 -2.55
CA ASP A 336 12.80 20.84 -3.93
C ASP A 336 11.56 20.94 -4.81
N VAL A 337 10.42 20.40 -4.35
CA VAL A 337 9.16 20.40 -5.12
C VAL A 337 8.53 21.79 -5.14
N ASP A 338 8.26 22.31 -6.32
CA ASP A 338 7.41 23.50 -6.51
C ASP A 338 5.92 23.10 -6.49
N TYR A 339 5.33 23.19 -5.32
CA TYR A 339 3.92 22.81 -5.10
C TYR A 339 2.94 23.74 -5.82
N ASN A 340 3.28 25.03 -6.01
CA ASN A 340 2.42 25.99 -6.73
C ASN A 340 2.33 25.63 -8.20
N LYS A 341 3.47 25.28 -8.82
CA LYS A 341 3.51 24.80 -10.19
C LYS A 341 2.75 23.48 -10.36
N GLN A 342 2.89 22.55 -9.40
CA GLN A 342 2.14 21.30 -9.43
C GLN A 342 0.62 21.53 -9.31
N PHE A 343 0.21 22.44 -8.42
CA PHE A 343 -1.20 22.80 -8.24
C PHE A 343 -1.78 23.37 -9.55
N SER A 344 -1.11 24.33 -10.19
CA SER A 344 -1.59 24.94 -11.45
C SER A 344 -1.70 23.93 -12.60
N THR A 345 -0.89 22.86 -12.58
CA THR A 345 -0.96 21.81 -13.59
C THR A 345 -2.11 20.83 -13.30
N SER A 346 -2.35 20.49 -12.04
CA SER A 346 -3.41 19.55 -11.63
C SER A 346 -4.81 20.19 -11.63
N SER A 347 -4.90 21.50 -11.59
CA SER A 347 -6.18 22.24 -11.60
C SER A 347 -6.87 22.30 -12.96
N LYS A 348 -6.27 21.76 -14.01
CA LYS A 348 -6.87 21.69 -15.35
C LYS A 348 -8.03 20.68 -15.45
N ASP A 349 -8.10 19.71 -14.52
CA ASP A 349 -9.26 18.82 -14.43
C ASP A 349 -10.45 19.59 -13.87
N HIS A 350 -11.49 19.77 -14.66
CA HIS A 350 -12.71 20.45 -14.23
C HIS A 350 -13.32 19.73 -13.02
N ALA A 351 -13.73 20.51 -12.03
CA ALA A 351 -14.44 20.00 -10.87
C ALA A 351 -15.81 19.45 -11.31
N THR A 352 -16.02 18.14 -11.11
CA THR A 352 -17.25 17.46 -11.54
C THR A 352 -18.34 17.44 -10.45
N ASN A 353 -17.99 17.82 -9.22
CA ASN A 353 -18.92 17.84 -8.09
C ASN A 353 -18.50 18.87 -7.01
N VAL A 354 -19.44 19.18 -6.11
CA VAL A 354 -19.25 20.18 -5.03
C VAL A 354 -18.01 19.91 -4.19
N THR A 355 -17.80 18.67 -3.75
CA THR A 355 -16.67 18.30 -2.90
C THR A 355 -15.32 18.60 -3.59
N THR A 356 -15.22 18.28 -4.88
CA THR A 356 -14.02 18.56 -5.68
C THR A 356 -13.79 20.06 -5.83
N ALA A 357 -14.86 20.82 -6.14
CA ALA A 357 -14.80 22.27 -6.31
C ALA A 357 -14.38 22.99 -5.02
N ILE A 358 -14.98 22.64 -3.89
CA ILE A 358 -14.63 23.23 -2.57
C ILE A 358 -13.21 22.84 -2.14
N SER A 359 -12.80 21.58 -2.35
CA SER A 359 -11.43 21.16 -2.02
C SER A 359 -10.37 21.89 -2.86
N HIS A 360 -10.66 22.13 -4.15
CA HIS A 360 -9.81 22.94 -5.03
C HIS A 360 -9.77 24.41 -4.54
N ALA A 361 -10.93 25.02 -4.29
CA ALA A 361 -11.03 26.38 -3.79
C ALA A 361 -10.32 26.55 -2.44
N THR A 362 -10.41 25.56 -1.54
CA THR A 362 -9.67 25.52 -0.27
C THR A 362 -8.17 25.62 -0.48
N CYS A 363 -7.64 24.84 -1.42
CA CYS A 363 -6.20 24.88 -1.72
C CYS A 363 -5.78 26.18 -2.40
N MET A 364 -6.59 26.71 -3.31
CA MET A 364 -6.36 28.00 -3.96
C MET A 364 -6.34 29.13 -2.90
N THR A 365 -7.36 29.22 -2.05
CA THR A 365 -7.44 30.19 -0.96
C THR A 365 -6.20 30.10 -0.02
N ALA A 366 -5.73 28.90 0.27
CA ALA A 366 -4.56 28.71 1.10
C ALA A 366 -3.27 29.20 0.40
N ILE A 367 -3.16 29.07 -0.91
CA ILE A 367 -2.04 29.60 -1.71
C ILE A 367 -2.10 31.14 -1.74
N ASP A 368 -3.24 31.72 -2.09
CA ASP A 368 -3.43 33.17 -2.24
C ASP A 368 -3.16 33.91 -0.93
N LEU A 369 -3.58 33.34 0.20
CA LEU A 369 -3.38 33.91 1.53
C LEU A 369 -2.03 33.52 2.14
N ASN A 370 -1.19 32.73 1.49
CA ASN A 370 0.02 32.13 2.06
C ASN A 370 -0.26 31.48 3.43
N ALA A 371 -1.36 30.73 3.51
CA ALA A 371 -1.85 30.18 4.75
C ALA A 371 -0.84 29.18 5.37
N LYS A 372 -0.72 29.20 6.68
CA LYS A 372 0.14 28.31 7.47
C LYS A 372 -0.28 26.86 7.34
N ALA A 373 -1.60 26.61 7.36
CA ALA A 373 -2.18 25.27 7.27
C ALA A 373 -3.60 25.31 6.69
N ILE A 374 -4.01 24.16 6.15
CA ILE A 374 -5.42 23.84 5.93
C ILE A 374 -5.88 22.91 7.05
N ILE A 375 -6.95 23.26 7.76
CA ILE A 375 -7.58 22.43 8.79
C ILE A 375 -8.80 21.75 8.20
N ALA A 376 -8.71 20.46 7.90
CA ALA A 376 -9.78 19.66 7.32
C ALA A 376 -10.51 18.89 8.42
N VAL A 377 -11.75 19.26 8.72
CA VAL A 377 -12.57 18.52 9.69
C VAL A 377 -13.36 17.43 8.96
N THR A 378 -13.22 16.19 9.42
CA THR A 378 -13.76 15.04 8.70
C THR A 378 -14.05 13.86 9.63
N ARG A 379 -15.15 13.14 9.41
CA ARG A 379 -15.49 11.93 10.14
C ARG A 379 -14.94 10.67 9.46
N SER A 380 -14.87 10.65 8.14
CA SER A 380 -14.46 9.49 7.32
C SER A 380 -13.09 9.64 6.66
N GLY A 381 -12.40 10.77 6.85
CA GLY A 381 -11.16 11.09 6.16
C GLY A 381 -11.32 11.63 4.74
N ASN A 382 -12.56 11.68 4.20
CA ASN A 382 -12.80 12.08 2.80
C ASN A 382 -12.36 13.51 2.51
N THR A 383 -12.73 14.49 3.36
CA THR A 383 -12.34 15.90 3.20
C THR A 383 -10.81 16.05 3.13
N ALA A 384 -10.10 15.41 4.07
CA ALA A 384 -8.64 15.43 4.09
C ALA A 384 -8.03 14.80 2.83
N ARG A 385 -8.62 13.71 2.33
CA ARG A 385 -8.20 13.02 1.12
C ARG A 385 -8.40 13.89 -0.12
N MET A 386 -9.54 14.57 -0.22
CA MET A 386 -9.85 15.44 -1.35
C MET A 386 -8.98 16.70 -1.37
N VAL A 387 -8.69 17.29 -0.22
CA VAL A 387 -7.72 18.40 -0.13
C VAL A 387 -6.32 17.90 -0.50
N SER A 388 -5.90 16.73 0.02
CA SER A 388 -4.61 16.11 -0.29
C SER A 388 -4.41 15.82 -1.79
N LYS A 389 -5.49 15.56 -2.54
CA LYS A 389 -5.46 15.40 -3.99
C LYS A 389 -4.79 16.59 -4.69
N TYR A 390 -5.04 17.81 -4.23
CA TYR A 390 -4.51 19.03 -4.84
C TYR A 390 -3.10 19.43 -4.36
N ARG A 391 -2.49 18.68 -3.44
CA ARG A 391 -1.11 18.87 -2.97
C ARG A 391 -0.76 20.30 -2.55
N PRO A 392 -1.47 20.89 -1.62
CA PRO A 392 -1.11 22.22 -1.16
C PRO A 392 0.31 22.25 -0.57
N GLY A 393 1.02 23.34 -0.82
CA GLY A 393 2.36 23.55 -0.27
C GLY A 393 2.36 23.62 1.26
N CYS A 394 1.28 24.15 1.87
CA CYS A 394 1.09 24.19 3.32
C CYS A 394 0.74 22.81 3.91
N GLN A 395 0.72 22.74 5.24
CA GLN A 395 0.34 21.52 5.97
C GLN A 395 -1.17 21.31 5.94
N ILE A 396 -1.61 20.04 5.84
CA ILE A 396 -3.01 19.64 6.01
C ILE A 396 -3.14 19.02 7.40
N ILE A 397 -3.88 19.64 8.29
CA ILE A 397 -4.21 19.14 9.63
C ILE A 397 -5.63 18.56 9.52
N ALA A 398 -5.78 17.26 9.74
CA ALA A 398 -7.07 16.59 9.60
C ALA A 398 -7.63 16.18 10.95
N CYS A 399 -8.69 16.88 11.37
CA CYS A 399 -9.34 16.69 12.66
C CYS A 399 -10.49 15.67 12.53
N THR A 400 -10.54 14.68 13.43
CA THR A 400 -11.59 13.67 13.50
C THR A 400 -11.81 13.21 14.93
N PRO A 401 -13.08 12.88 15.34
CA PRO A 401 -13.34 12.23 16.62
C PRO A 401 -13.17 10.70 16.58
N ASP A 402 -13.02 10.11 15.39
CA ASP A 402 -12.94 8.66 15.20
C ASP A 402 -11.49 8.16 15.17
N GLU A 403 -11.14 7.26 16.09
CA GLU A 403 -9.77 6.75 16.22
C GLU A 403 -9.30 5.93 15.00
N ARG A 404 -10.20 5.17 14.35
CA ARG A 404 -9.83 4.37 13.16
C ARG A 404 -9.55 5.30 12.00
N THR A 405 -10.40 6.27 11.77
CA THR A 405 -10.18 7.32 10.75
C THR A 405 -8.91 8.11 11.04
N TRP A 406 -8.63 8.44 12.31
CA TRP A 406 -7.38 9.08 12.72
C TRP A 406 -6.16 8.28 12.29
N ARG A 407 -6.15 6.96 12.49
CA ARG A 407 -5.07 6.08 12.02
C ARG A 407 -5.05 5.95 10.50
N GLN A 408 -6.19 5.76 9.85
CA GLN A 408 -6.28 5.63 8.39
C GLN A 408 -5.81 6.89 7.66
N MET A 409 -6.09 8.06 8.17
CA MET A 409 -5.62 9.33 7.61
C MET A 409 -4.08 9.46 7.64
N ASN A 410 -3.39 8.71 8.49
CA ASN A 410 -1.92 8.69 8.50
C ASN A 410 -1.32 8.08 7.22
N LEU A 411 -2.11 7.42 6.38
CA LEU A 411 -1.71 7.00 5.03
C LEU A 411 -1.97 8.09 3.97
N ILE A 412 -2.66 9.19 4.27
CA ILE A 412 -2.95 10.26 3.30
C ILE A 412 -1.76 11.21 3.19
N TRP A 413 -1.30 11.49 1.97
CA TRP A 413 -0.17 12.38 1.70
C TRP A 413 -0.38 13.78 2.28
N GLY A 414 0.65 14.35 2.91
CA GLY A 414 0.63 15.71 3.45
C GLY A 414 -0.26 15.90 4.68
N VAL A 415 -1.07 14.90 5.05
CA VAL A 415 -2.02 14.99 6.16
C VAL A 415 -1.33 14.68 7.49
N THR A 416 -1.57 15.53 8.47
CA THR A 416 -1.26 15.30 9.88
C THR A 416 -2.58 15.05 10.59
N PRO A 417 -2.89 13.79 10.94
CA PRO A 417 -4.13 13.47 11.62
C PRO A 417 -4.12 13.98 13.07
N LEU A 418 -5.25 14.53 13.51
CA LEU A 418 -5.44 15.02 14.87
C LEU A 418 -6.76 14.46 15.42
N LEU A 419 -6.68 13.80 16.56
CA LEU A 419 -7.88 13.32 17.25
C LEU A 419 -8.49 14.48 18.04
N THR A 420 -9.77 14.77 17.82
CA THR A 420 -10.54 15.83 18.46
C THR A 420 -11.80 15.27 19.07
N LYS A 421 -12.48 16.05 19.90
CA LYS A 421 -13.80 15.66 20.42
C LYS A 421 -14.87 15.76 19.32
N GLU A 422 -15.94 15.01 19.49
CA GLU A 422 -17.12 15.14 18.64
C GLU A 422 -17.90 16.38 19.03
N GLU A 423 -18.28 17.20 18.04
CA GLU A 423 -19.02 18.43 18.21
C GLU A 423 -20.20 18.49 17.25
N TYR A 424 -21.29 19.08 17.71
CA TYR A 424 -22.55 19.19 16.95
C TYR A 424 -22.84 20.61 16.49
N SER A 425 -22.17 21.64 17.01
CA SER A 425 -22.19 23.00 16.50
C SER A 425 -21.02 23.24 15.57
N MET A 426 -21.30 23.79 14.39
CA MET A 426 -20.26 24.08 13.40
C MET A 426 -19.24 25.10 13.91
N GLU A 427 -19.71 26.17 14.58
CA GLU A 427 -18.83 27.20 15.11
C GLU A 427 -17.86 26.63 16.15
N ILE A 428 -18.39 25.83 17.09
CA ILE A 428 -17.60 25.17 18.14
C ILE A 428 -16.63 24.17 17.52
N LEU A 429 -17.08 23.39 16.52
CA LEU A 429 -16.24 22.43 15.83
C LEU A 429 -15.02 23.07 15.16
N LEU A 430 -15.23 24.19 14.45
CA LEU A 430 -14.16 24.92 13.79
C LEU A 430 -13.21 25.59 14.80
N LEU A 431 -13.76 26.13 15.90
CA LEU A 431 -12.99 26.70 17.01
C LEU A 431 -12.08 25.63 17.64
N HIS A 432 -12.66 24.53 18.12
CA HIS A 432 -11.90 23.45 18.78
C HIS A 432 -10.89 22.78 17.85
N ALA A 433 -11.18 22.66 16.54
CA ALA A 433 -10.22 22.15 15.57
C ALA A 433 -8.99 23.08 15.43
N THR A 434 -9.21 24.39 15.50
CA THR A 434 -8.14 25.40 15.44
C THR A 434 -7.32 25.38 16.74
N GLU A 435 -7.99 25.38 17.90
CA GLU A 435 -7.34 25.30 19.23
C GLU A 435 -6.51 24.04 19.38
N ALA A 436 -7.05 22.86 18.96
CA ALA A 436 -6.33 21.60 18.99
C ALA A 436 -5.07 21.62 18.09
N ALA A 437 -5.13 22.31 16.95
CA ALA A 437 -3.97 22.49 16.08
C ALA A 437 -2.92 23.44 16.73
N GLU A 438 -3.37 24.45 17.44
CA GLU A 438 -2.51 25.37 18.18
C GLU A 438 -1.84 24.70 19.39
N GLU A 439 -2.59 23.97 20.21
CA GLU A 439 -2.06 23.19 21.34
C GLU A 439 -0.96 22.19 20.93
N LYS A 440 -1.06 21.63 19.72
CA LYS A 440 -0.02 20.75 19.14
C LYS A 440 1.14 21.52 18.51
N GLY A 441 1.10 22.85 18.49
CA GLY A 441 2.14 23.70 17.91
C GLY A 441 2.22 23.63 16.39
N TYR A 442 1.13 23.21 15.71
CA TYR A 442 1.08 23.20 14.25
C TYR A 442 0.80 24.59 13.67
N VAL A 443 0.06 25.39 14.40
CA VAL A 443 -0.24 26.81 14.14
C VAL A 443 -0.07 27.60 15.43
N LYS A 444 -0.01 28.92 15.33
CA LYS A 444 0.08 29.82 16.46
C LYS A 444 -0.79 31.07 16.25
N GLU A 445 -1.05 31.82 17.27
CA GLU A 445 -1.75 33.11 17.19
C GLU A 445 -1.15 33.99 16.09
N GLY A 446 -2.02 34.58 15.26
CA GLY A 446 -1.65 35.42 14.13
C GLY A 446 -1.43 34.64 12.82
N ASP A 447 -1.29 33.32 12.82
CA ASP A 447 -1.20 32.52 11.60
C ASP A 447 -2.54 32.54 10.84
N ILE A 448 -2.49 32.59 9.51
CA ILE A 448 -3.68 32.40 8.66
C ILE A 448 -3.90 30.91 8.42
N VAL A 449 -5.13 30.45 8.62
CA VAL A 449 -5.55 29.07 8.33
C VAL A 449 -6.80 29.04 7.46
N VAL A 450 -6.93 27.98 6.64
CA VAL A 450 -8.15 27.74 5.87
C VAL A 450 -8.81 26.47 6.39
N LEU A 451 -10.02 26.59 6.94
CA LEU A 451 -10.79 25.48 7.45
C LEU A 451 -11.72 24.95 6.35
N THR A 452 -11.94 23.65 6.32
CA THR A 452 -12.90 23.02 5.39
C THR A 452 -13.61 21.84 6.03
N VAL A 453 -14.92 21.75 5.80
CA VAL A 453 -15.79 20.77 6.45
C VAL A 453 -16.99 20.44 5.56
N GLY A 454 -17.67 19.34 5.82
CA GLY A 454 -18.97 18.99 5.24
C GLY A 454 -20.11 19.37 6.17
N VAL A 455 -21.09 20.12 5.66
CA VAL A 455 -22.34 20.47 6.38
C VAL A 455 -23.56 19.97 5.60
N PRO A 456 -24.64 19.51 6.29
CA PRO A 456 -24.80 19.39 7.73
C PRO A 456 -23.84 18.36 8.34
N LEU A 457 -23.47 18.58 9.60
CA LEU A 457 -22.57 17.67 10.33
C LEU A 457 -23.18 16.26 10.45
N GLY A 458 -22.33 15.24 10.51
CA GLY A 458 -22.77 13.84 10.64
C GLY A 458 -23.03 13.13 9.31
N HIS A 459 -23.00 13.80 8.16
CA HIS A 459 -23.16 13.21 6.84
C HIS A 459 -21.79 13.06 6.13
N PRO A 460 -21.18 11.86 6.09
CA PRO A 460 -19.88 11.66 5.46
C PRO A 460 -19.87 11.92 3.97
N GLY A 461 -18.75 12.44 3.44
CA GLY A 461 -18.52 12.55 2.00
C GLY A 461 -18.95 13.88 1.34
N ASN A 462 -19.53 14.82 2.09
CA ASN A 462 -20.05 16.07 1.57
C ASN A 462 -19.23 17.29 2.03
N THR A 463 -18.05 17.49 1.44
CA THR A 463 -17.24 18.70 1.70
C THR A 463 -17.79 19.86 0.90
N ASN A 464 -18.44 20.85 1.55
CA ASN A 464 -19.18 21.93 0.89
C ASN A 464 -18.98 23.33 1.52
N LEU A 465 -18.09 23.44 2.53
CA LEU A 465 -17.79 24.70 3.19
C LEU A 465 -16.28 24.91 3.33
N LEU A 466 -15.83 26.16 3.10
CA LEU A 466 -14.51 26.63 3.47
C LEU A 466 -14.64 27.97 4.24
N LYS A 467 -13.72 28.20 5.19
CA LYS A 467 -13.61 29.45 5.96
C LYS A 467 -12.12 29.79 6.13
N ALA A 468 -11.72 31.00 5.74
CA ALA A 468 -10.40 31.50 6.07
C ALA A 468 -10.48 32.33 7.37
N THR A 469 -9.49 32.18 8.25
CA THR A 469 -9.42 32.93 9.53
C THR A 469 -7.99 33.11 9.98
N VAL A 470 -7.80 34.05 10.93
CA VAL A 470 -6.55 34.24 11.65
C VAL A 470 -6.69 33.58 13.02
N VAL A 471 -5.72 32.73 13.39
CA VAL A 471 -5.70 32.07 14.71
C VAL A 471 -5.66 33.12 15.83
N GLY A 472 -6.53 32.93 16.83
CA GLY A 472 -6.69 33.87 17.94
C GLY A 472 -7.61 35.09 17.68
N LYS A 473 -8.17 35.20 16.44
CA LYS A 473 -9.20 36.21 16.10
C LYS A 473 -10.49 35.50 15.72
N TYR A 474 -11.42 35.42 16.64
CA TYR A 474 -12.72 34.75 16.50
C TYR A 474 -13.84 35.72 16.25
#